data_47335f1a91eb095a953474a42d44d329
#
_entry.id   47335f1a91eb095a953474a42d44d329
#
_cell.length_a   1.000
_cell.length_b   1.000
_cell.length_c   1.000
_cell.angle_alpha   90.00
_cell.angle_beta   90.00
_cell.angle_gamma   90.00
#
_symmetry.space_group_name_H-M   'P 1'
#
loop_
_entity.id
_entity.type
_entity.pdbx_description
1 polymer ?
#
loop_
_entity_poly.entity_id
_entity_poly.type
_entity_poly.pdbx_seq_one_letter_code
_entity_poly.pdbx_strand_id
1 'polypeptide(L)'
;NLFEGFMDYLSFCTLYPDRNAESAVVLNSINNLQKAHPLLSKYAVVNAYLDNDAAGKKTLEVLWRMNLPVNDCSTLYEGHKDLNDFLCRKNQGLISPPRMRSRGLKR
;
A
#
# COMPACT_ATOMS: atom_id res chain seq x y z
N ASN A 1 3.06 -0.16 6.60
CA ASN A 1 2.49 0.09 5.27
C ASN A 1 3.61 0.14 4.24
N LEU A 2 3.45 -0.59 3.17
CA LEU A 2 4.43 -0.67 2.08
C LEU A 2 3.81 -0.08 0.83
N PHE A 3 4.51 0.86 0.20
CA PHE A 3 4.05 1.54 -1.00
C PHE A 3 5.06 1.35 -2.12
N GLU A 4 4.56 1.26 -3.35
CA GLU A 4 5.42 1.14 -4.51
C GLU A 4 6.08 2.46 -4.84
N GLY A 5 5.34 3.56 -4.76
CA GLY A 5 5.84 4.89 -5.06
C GLY A 5 5.50 5.92 -3.99
N PHE A 6 6.26 7.01 -3.98
CA PHE A 6 6.10 8.05 -2.97
C PHE A 6 4.73 8.75 -3.06
N MET A 7 4.22 8.92 -4.29
CA MET A 7 2.91 9.57 -4.46
C MET A 7 1.79 8.75 -3.86
N ASP A 8 1.93 7.42 -3.85
CA ASP A 8 0.93 6.56 -3.22
C ASP A 8 0.96 6.72 -1.70
N TYR A 9 2.16 6.88 -1.14
CA TYR A 9 2.28 7.15 0.29
C TYR A 9 1.59 8.47 0.67
N LEU A 10 1.82 9.53 -0.12
CA LEU A 10 1.18 10.81 0.14
C LEU A 10 -0.34 10.70 -0.01
N SER A 11 -0.80 9.92 -0.98
CA SER A 11 -2.23 9.69 -1.18
C SER A 11 -2.83 8.98 0.03
N PHE A 12 -2.13 8.01 0.58
CA PHE A 12 -2.58 7.30 1.77
C PHE A 12 -2.75 8.28 2.94
N CYS A 13 -1.75 9.15 3.14
CA CYS A 13 -1.81 10.13 4.23
C CYS A 13 -2.97 11.09 4.05
N THR A 14 -3.31 11.42 2.81
CA THR A 14 -4.43 12.32 2.52
C THR A 14 -5.77 11.64 2.76
N LEU A 15 -5.90 10.38 2.32
CA LEU A 15 -7.15 9.63 2.45
C LEU A 15 -7.43 9.21 3.89
N TYR A 16 -6.38 8.88 4.62
CA TYR A 16 -6.50 8.33 5.97
C TYR A 16 -5.57 9.09 6.92
N PRO A 17 -5.87 10.36 7.19
CA PRO A 17 -4.96 11.19 8.01
C PRO A 17 -4.77 10.65 9.43
N ASP A 18 -5.74 9.92 9.96
CA ASP A 18 -5.62 9.33 11.29
C ASP A 18 -4.59 8.21 11.35
N ARG A 19 -4.13 7.74 10.21
CA ARG A 19 -3.20 6.62 10.12
C ARG A 19 -1.81 7.05 9.68
N ASN A 20 -1.54 8.35 9.59
CA ASN A 20 -0.26 8.82 9.08
C ASN A 20 0.91 8.57 10.06
N ALA A 21 0.61 8.20 11.31
CA ALA A 21 1.66 7.84 12.27
C ALA A 21 2.13 6.39 12.13
N GLU A 22 1.44 5.58 11.32
CA GLU A 22 1.86 4.21 11.09
C GLU A 22 3.16 4.19 10.29
N SER A 23 4.01 3.21 10.58
CA SER A 23 5.27 3.07 9.85
C SER A 23 5.02 2.86 8.36
N ALA A 24 5.87 3.45 7.54
CA ALA A 24 5.75 3.35 6.10
C ALA A 24 7.10 3.10 5.46
N VAL A 25 7.10 2.27 4.43
CA VAL A 25 8.26 2.00 3.59
C VAL A 25 7.85 2.26 2.16
N VAL A 26 8.62 3.06 1.44
CA VAL A 26 8.38 3.36 0.03
C VAL A 26 9.52 2.75 -0.78
N LEU A 27 9.17 1.84 -1.68
CA LEU A 27 10.19 1.13 -2.45
C LEU A 27 10.82 2.00 -3.53
N ASN A 28 10.03 2.80 -4.22
CA ASN A 28 10.40 3.61 -5.38
C ASN A 28 10.89 2.80 -6.58
N SER A 29 11.30 1.57 -6.37
CA SER A 29 11.73 0.65 -7.42
C SER A 29 11.66 -0.76 -6.86
N ILE A 30 11.24 -1.71 -7.69
CA ILE A 30 11.22 -3.12 -7.28
C ILE A 30 12.63 -3.61 -6.95
N ASN A 31 13.67 -2.96 -7.50
CA ASN A 31 15.05 -3.32 -7.21
C ASN A 31 15.42 -3.09 -5.74
N ASN A 32 14.65 -2.28 -5.04
CA ASN A 32 14.90 -2.02 -3.62
C ASN A 32 14.26 -3.05 -2.70
N LEU A 33 13.55 -4.02 -3.26
CA LEU A 33 12.82 -5.00 -2.46
C LEU A 33 13.75 -5.86 -1.60
N GLN A 34 14.86 -6.29 -2.16
CA GLN A 34 15.85 -7.08 -1.42
C GLN A 34 16.41 -6.28 -0.25
N LYS A 35 16.66 -4.99 -0.46
CA LYS A 35 17.18 -4.13 0.60
C LYS A 35 16.16 -3.91 1.70
N ALA A 36 14.89 -3.89 1.36
CA ALA A 36 13.82 -3.66 2.33
C ALA A 36 13.49 -4.90 3.14
N HIS A 37 13.86 -6.09 2.67
CA HIS A 37 13.47 -7.33 3.30
C HIS A 37 13.81 -7.42 4.80
N PRO A 38 15.05 -7.09 5.22
CA PRO A 38 15.36 -7.16 6.65
C PRO A 38 14.50 -6.24 7.49
N LEU A 39 14.14 -5.07 6.97
CA LEU A 39 13.28 -4.14 7.67
C LEU A 39 11.85 -4.68 7.75
N LEU A 40 11.33 -5.17 6.63
CA LEU A 40 9.95 -5.67 6.58
C LEU A 40 9.76 -6.89 7.47
N SER A 41 10.80 -7.70 7.63
CA SER A 41 10.73 -8.90 8.46
C SER A 41 10.52 -8.61 9.93
N LYS A 42 10.73 -7.37 10.36
CA LYS A 42 10.56 -6.98 11.75
C LYS A 42 9.11 -6.76 12.14
N TYR A 43 8.21 -6.71 11.18
CA TYR A 43 6.80 -6.39 11.44
C TYR A 43 5.95 -7.65 11.40
N ALA A 44 4.93 -7.66 12.25
CA ALA A 44 3.98 -8.78 12.30
C ALA A 44 3.11 -8.83 11.05
N VAL A 45 2.85 -7.67 10.45
CA VAL A 45 2.03 -7.57 9.22
C VAL A 45 2.60 -6.46 8.36
N VAL A 46 2.66 -6.71 7.05
CA VAL A 46 3.05 -5.72 6.06
C VAL A 46 1.82 -5.45 5.18
N ASN A 47 1.25 -4.27 5.30
CA ASN A 47 0.11 -3.88 4.47
C ASN A 47 0.64 -3.31 3.16
N ALA A 48 0.42 -4.00 2.07
CA ALA A 48 1.01 -3.66 0.78
C ALA A 48 0.00 -2.91 -0.10
N TYR A 49 0.38 -1.71 -0.50
CA TYR A 49 -0.41 -0.86 -1.39
C TYR A 49 0.33 -0.75 -2.72
N LEU A 50 0.25 -1.82 -3.50
CA LEU A 50 0.96 -1.94 -4.77
C LEU A 50 0.03 -1.60 -5.93
N ASP A 51 0.64 -1.35 -7.10
CA ASP A 51 -0.14 -1.00 -8.28
C ASP A 51 -1.02 -2.17 -8.74
N ASN A 52 -2.18 -1.85 -9.31
CA ASN A 52 -3.10 -2.83 -9.87
C ASN A 52 -2.73 -3.12 -11.33
N ASP A 53 -1.48 -3.51 -11.56
CA ASP A 53 -1.00 -3.90 -12.88
C ASP A 53 -0.16 -5.16 -12.73
N ALA A 54 0.36 -5.66 -13.84
CA ALA A 54 1.13 -6.90 -13.84
C ALA A 54 2.39 -6.79 -12.98
N ALA A 55 3.05 -5.63 -13.02
CA ALA A 55 4.26 -5.42 -12.23
C ALA A 55 3.97 -5.42 -10.74
N GLY A 56 2.89 -4.77 -10.33
CA GLY A 56 2.50 -4.75 -8.92
C GLY A 56 2.14 -6.12 -8.40
N LYS A 57 1.41 -6.89 -9.22
CA LYS A 57 1.04 -8.26 -8.83
C LYS A 57 2.26 -9.15 -8.72
N LYS A 58 3.23 -8.97 -9.60
CA LYS A 58 4.47 -9.74 -9.54
C LYS A 58 5.26 -9.39 -8.28
N THR A 59 5.30 -8.12 -7.90
CA THR A 59 5.94 -7.69 -6.68
C THR A 59 5.31 -8.36 -5.47
N LEU A 60 3.99 -8.44 -5.45
CA LEU A 60 3.26 -9.09 -4.37
C LEU A 60 3.64 -10.57 -4.25
N GLU A 61 3.74 -11.26 -5.38
CA GLU A 61 4.16 -12.66 -5.38
C GLU A 61 5.57 -12.83 -4.82
N VAL A 62 6.48 -11.93 -5.17
CA VAL A 62 7.84 -11.98 -4.67
C VAL A 62 7.85 -11.79 -3.16
N LEU A 63 7.05 -10.86 -2.64
CA LEU A 63 6.95 -10.65 -1.20
C LEU A 63 6.47 -11.91 -0.49
N TRP A 64 5.47 -12.59 -1.04
CA TRP A 64 4.98 -13.83 -0.44
C TRP A 64 6.03 -14.93 -0.49
N ARG A 65 6.80 -15.01 -1.57
CA ARG A 65 7.89 -16.00 -1.68
C ARG A 65 9.00 -15.72 -0.68
N MET A 66 9.15 -14.50 -0.24
CA MET A 66 10.11 -14.15 0.81
C MET A 66 9.59 -14.50 2.19
N ASN A 67 8.44 -15.12 2.29
CA ASN A 67 7.80 -15.51 3.56
C ASN A 67 7.49 -14.32 4.45
N LEU A 68 7.19 -13.17 3.84
CA LEU A 68 6.76 -11.99 4.59
C LEU A 68 5.25 -12.06 4.86
N PRO A 69 4.81 -11.58 6.02
CA PRO A 69 3.38 -11.59 6.37
C PRO A 69 2.64 -10.44 5.69
N VAL A 70 2.44 -10.55 4.39
CA VAL A 70 1.90 -9.47 3.57
C VAL A 70 0.40 -9.57 3.45
N ASN A 71 -0.27 -8.44 3.69
CA ASN A 71 -1.68 -8.26 3.47
C ASN A 71 -1.84 -7.37 2.24
N ASP A 72 -2.50 -7.90 1.21
CA ASP A 72 -2.71 -7.16 -0.04
C ASP A 72 -3.84 -6.16 0.14
N CYS A 73 -3.53 -4.87 0.06
CA CYS A 73 -4.51 -3.81 0.21
C CYS A 73 -4.93 -3.19 -1.12
N SER A 74 -4.49 -3.74 -2.23
CA SER A 74 -4.78 -3.16 -3.54
C SER A 74 -6.27 -3.18 -3.89
N THR A 75 -7.06 -4.02 -3.23
CA THR A 75 -8.50 -4.06 -3.45
C THR A 75 -9.21 -2.79 -2.97
N LEU A 76 -8.59 -2.00 -2.10
CA LEU A 76 -9.17 -0.75 -1.64
C LEU A 76 -9.34 0.25 -2.79
N TYR A 77 -8.53 0.12 -3.82
CA TYR A 77 -8.62 0.98 -5.00
C TYR A 77 -8.81 0.15 -6.27
N GLU A 78 -9.58 -0.90 -6.15
CA GLU A 78 -9.90 -1.76 -7.28
C GLU A 78 -10.54 -0.94 -8.40
N GLY A 79 -10.14 -1.20 -9.65
CA GLY A 79 -10.59 -0.40 -10.78
C GLY A 79 -9.72 0.81 -11.09
N HIS A 80 -8.75 1.09 -10.24
CA HIS A 80 -7.78 2.17 -10.43
C HIS A 80 -6.38 1.59 -10.46
N LYS A 81 -5.49 2.25 -11.19
CA LYS A 81 -4.14 1.73 -11.34
C LYS A 81 -3.41 1.66 -10.01
N ASP A 82 -3.54 2.69 -9.20
CA ASP A 82 -2.86 2.79 -7.91
C ASP A 82 -3.65 3.71 -6.98
N LEU A 83 -3.15 3.86 -5.77
CA LEU A 83 -3.83 4.64 -4.76
C LEU A 83 -3.90 6.12 -5.13
N ASN A 84 -2.86 6.63 -5.79
CA ASN A 84 -2.86 8.02 -6.22
C ASN A 84 -3.94 8.27 -7.27
N ASP A 85 -4.12 7.35 -8.23
CA ASP A 85 -5.18 7.45 -9.22
C ASP A 85 -6.55 7.49 -8.55
N PHE A 86 -6.74 6.64 -7.55
CA PHE A 86 -7.98 6.60 -6.77
C PHE A 86 -8.23 7.96 -6.09
N LEU A 87 -7.21 8.53 -5.47
CA LEU A 87 -7.34 9.82 -4.79
C LEU A 87 -7.71 10.94 -5.77
N CYS A 88 -7.07 10.96 -6.93
CA CYS A 88 -7.35 11.99 -7.94
C CYS A 88 -8.80 11.93 -8.38
N ARG A 89 -9.35 10.74 -8.56
CA ARG A 89 -10.75 10.57 -8.94
C ARG A 89 -11.69 10.97 -7.83
N LYS A 90 -11.33 10.64 -6.59
CA LYS A 90 -12.12 11.07 -5.43
C LYS A 90 -12.19 12.58 -5.36
N ASN A 91 -11.07 13.26 -5.60
CA ASN A 91 -11.03 14.72 -5.56
C ASN A 91 -11.88 15.37 -6.65
N GLN A 92 -12.24 14.61 -7.67
CA GLN A 92 -13.17 15.07 -8.70
C GLN A 92 -14.63 14.83 -8.30
N GLY A 93 -14.86 14.32 -7.09
CA GLY A 93 -16.20 14.07 -6.59
C GLY A 93 -16.85 12.82 -7.14
N LEU A 94 -16.08 11.94 -7.77
CA LEU A 94 -16.62 10.75 -8.43
C LEU A 94 -16.73 9.54 -7.52
N ILE A 95 -15.91 9.49 -6.46
CA ILE A 95 -15.87 8.34 -5.55
C ILE A 95 -15.58 8.81 -4.15
N SER A 96 -15.83 7.92 -3.19
CA SER A 96 -15.50 8.14 -1.78
C SER A 96 -14.46 7.11 -1.35
N PRO A 97 -13.62 7.42 -0.35
CA PRO A 97 -12.64 6.44 0.11
C PRO A 97 -13.35 5.25 0.75
N PRO A 98 -12.85 4.04 0.54
CA PRO A 98 -13.44 2.88 1.16
C PRO A 98 -13.18 2.89 2.66
N ARG A 99 -14.08 2.27 3.41
CA ARG A 99 -13.89 2.10 4.83
C ARG A 99 -12.85 1.00 5.07
N MET A 100 -11.82 1.32 5.82
CA MET A 100 -10.78 0.35 6.11
C MET A 100 -11.23 -0.60 7.20
N ARG A 101 -10.86 -1.87 7.05
CA ARG A 101 -11.12 -2.88 8.04
C ARG A 101 -10.34 -2.58 9.30
N SER A 102 -10.95 -2.77 10.44
CA SER A 102 -10.34 -2.37 11.67
C SER A 102 -9.18 -3.26 12.09
N ARG A 103 -9.22 -4.53 12.00
CA ARG A 103 -8.09 -5.43 12.25
C ARG A 103 -7.28 -5.08 13.49
N GLY A 104 -7.93 -4.60 14.51
CA GLY A 104 -7.22 -4.20 15.70
C GLY A 104 -6.65 -2.80 15.68
N LEU A 105 -6.74 -2.10 14.57
CA LEU A 105 -6.38 -0.69 14.52
C LEU A 105 -7.45 0.13 15.17
N LYS A 106 -7.04 1.11 15.94
CA LYS A 106 -7.98 2.00 16.59
C LYS A 106 -7.99 3.34 15.90
N ARG A 107 -9.13 3.90 15.91
CA ARG A 107 -9.33 5.23 15.36
C ARG A 107 -9.88 6.12 16.43
#